data_5d2d5e47216d03264c58c3c61682a8c9
#
_entry.id   5d2d5e47216d03264c58c3c61682a8c9
#
_cell.length_a   1.000
_cell.length_b   1.000
_cell.length_c   1.000
_cell.angle_alpha   90.00
_cell.angle_beta   90.00
_cell.angle_gamma   90.00
#
_symmetry.space_group_name_H-M   'P 1'
#
loop_
_entity.id
_entity.type
_entity.pdbx_description
1 polymer ?
#
loop_
_entity_poly.entity_id
_entity_poly.type
_entity_poly.pdbx_seq_one_letter_code
_entity_poly.pdbx_strand_id
1 'polypeptide(L)'
;MEKRNLGKTGIKVSELGLGCWALGGFSSINGIPMTYGDVQENTANEIFKTAFLSGINAFDTADSYSLGNSEKRLSNALKEHREEIHIFTKAGIYPSNLEPIPMETDLSYHNLLSTLDRSLKRLNTKYVDVFLSHKPPNSEKELENI
;
A
#
# COMPACT_ATOMS: atom_id res chain seq x y z
N MET A 1 -6.70 -3.27 21.64
CA MET A 1 -7.13 -4.26 20.61
C MET A 1 -6.26 -5.50 20.73
N GLU A 2 -6.83 -6.69 20.59
CA GLU A 2 -6.05 -7.94 20.60
C GLU A 2 -5.14 -8.02 19.39
N LYS A 3 -3.99 -8.71 19.56
CA LYS A 3 -3.02 -8.94 18.49
C LYS A 3 -2.90 -10.44 18.21
N ARG A 4 -2.78 -10.81 16.94
CA ARG A 4 -2.63 -12.20 16.47
C ARG A 4 -1.36 -12.35 15.65
N ASN A 5 -0.82 -13.56 15.62
CA ASN A 5 0.31 -13.85 14.77
C ASN A 5 -0.14 -13.85 13.28
N LEU A 6 0.61 -13.16 12.45
CA LEU A 6 0.44 -13.24 10.99
C LEU A 6 1.05 -14.55 10.49
N GLY A 7 0.24 -15.61 10.49
CA GLY A 7 0.70 -16.95 10.14
C GLY A 7 1.93 -17.38 10.95
N LYS A 8 2.99 -17.81 10.24
CA LYS A 8 4.27 -18.28 10.83
C LYS A 8 5.38 -17.22 10.79
N THR A 9 5.06 -15.96 10.46
CA THR A 9 6.07 -14.90 10.25
C THR A 9 6.69 -14.36 11.54
N GLY A 10 6.07 -14.59 12.69
CA GLY A 10 6.44 -13.97 13.96
C GLY A 10 5.91 -12.53 14.13
N ILE A 11 5.34 -11.93 13.09
CA ILE A 11 4.74 -10.60 13.15
C ILE A 11 3.42 -10.66 13.90
N LYS A 12 3.21 -9.74 14.86
CA LYS A 12 1.96 -9.61 15.61
C LYS A 12 1.15 -8.43 15.10
N VAL A 13 0.04 -8.70 14.44
CA VAL A 13 -0.89 -7.71 13.90
C VAL A 13 -2.15 -7.59 14.74
N SER A 14 -2.74 -6.41 14.79
CA SER A 14 -4.08 -6.19 15.35
C SER A 14 -5.13 -6.99 14.56
N GLU A 15 -6.21 -7.39 15.24
CA GLU A 15 -7.31 -8.15 14.61
C GLU A 15 -8.00 -7.40 13.46
N LEU A 16 -7.95 -6.07 13.51
CA LEU A 16 -8.39 -5.18 12.43
C LEU A 16 -7.16 -4.51 11.82
N GLY A 17 -7.16 -4.39 10.49
CA GLY A 17 -6.23 -3.58 9.73
C GLY A 17 -6.92 -2.39 9.08
N LEU A 18 -6.17 -1.34 8.76
CA LEU A 18 -6.67 -0.20 8.01
C LEU A 18 -6.26 -0.30 6.55
N GLY A 19 -7.25 -0.40 5.63
CA GLY A 19 -7.05 -0.24 4.19
C GLY A 19 -6.90 1.23 3.83
N CYS A 20 -5.81 1.57 3.14
CA CYS A 20 -5.42 2.96 2.90
C CYS A 20 -5.79 3.49 1.49
N TRP A 21 -6.49 2.70 0.67
CA TRP A 21 -6.79 3.10 -0.71
C TRP A 21 -7.53 4.44 -0.79
N ALA A 22 -8.64 4.59 -0.08
CA ALA A 22 -9.41 5.83 -0.07
C ALA A 22 -8.65 7.02 0.54
N LEU A 23 -7.64 6.75 1.40
CA LEU A 23 -6.92 7.78 2.15
C LEU A 23 -5.83 8.48 1.33
N GLY A 24 -5.52 7.98 0.13
CA GLY A 24 -4.58 8.61 -0.78
C GLY A 24 -5.06 9.94 -1.38
N GLY A 25 -6.37 10.25 -1.28
CA GLY A 25 -7.00 11.39 -1.93
C GLY A 25 -7.32 11.14 -3.40
N PHE A 26 -7.90 12.13 -4.05
CA PHE A 26 -8.34 11.99 -5.43
C PHE A 26 -7.16 11.71 -6.37
N SER A 27 -7.35 10.77 -7.27
CA SER A 27 -6.49 10.54 -8.42
C SER A 27 -7.30 10.03 -9.60
N SER A 28 -6.84 10.32 -10.80
CA SER A 28 -7.44 9.83 -12.05
C SER A 28 -6.36 9.51 -13.07
N ILE A 29 -6.65 8.56 -13.96
CA ILE A 29 -5.82 8.22 -15.11
C ILE A 29 -6.71 8.36 -16.35
N ASN A 30 -6.31 9.18 -17.32
CA ASN A 30 -7.10 9.48 -18.52
C ASN A 30 -8.54 9.94 -18.20
N GLY A 31 -8.73 10.69 -17.08
CA GLY A 31 -10.06 11.15 -16.64
C GLY A 31 -10.89 10.10 -15.90
N ILE A 32 -10.41 8.86 -15.77
CA ILE A 32 -11.08 7.78 -15.04
C ILE A 32 -10.66 7.87 -13.57
N PRO A 33 -11.61 8.07 -12.62
CA PRO A 33 -11.28 8.10 -11.19
C PRO A 33 -10.69 6.76 -10.72
N MET A 34 -9.58 6.82 -9.98
CA MET A 34 -8.87 5.66 -9.42
C MET A 34 -9.04 5.56 -7.91
N THR A 35 -9.97 6.31 -7.34
CA THR A 35 -10.23 6.34 -5.89
C THR A 35 -11.73 6.47 -5.60
N TYR A 36 -12.12 6.14 -4.37
CA TYR A 36 -13.46 6.42 -3.85
C TYR A 36 -13.52 7.83 -3.24
N GLY A 37 -13.80 8.83 -4.06
CA GLY A 37 -13.93 10.21 -3.60
C GLY A 37 -12.59 10.91 -3.36
N ASP A 38 -12.67 12.09 -2.74
CA ASP A 38 -11.53 12.97 -2.47
C ASP A 38 -11.37 13.20 -0.96
N VAL A 39 -10.73 12.28 -0.28
CA VAL A 39 -10.40 12.44 1.14
C VAL A 39 -9.27 13.46 1.27
N GLN A 40 -9.54 14.56 1.95
CA GLN A 40 -8.56 15.61 2.19
C GLN A 40 -7.43 15.12 3.10
N GLU A 41 -6.23 15.67 2.96
CA GLU A 41 -5.03 15.21 3.67
C GLU A 41 -5.19 15.28 5.19
N ASN A 42 -5.77 16.37 5.71
CA ASN A 42 -6.01 16.51 7.15
C ASN A 42 -6.93 15.40 7.68
N THR A 43 -8.02 15.10 6.97
CA THR A 43 -8.92 14.00 7.33
C THR A 43 -8.23 12.65 7.28
N ALA A 44 -7.41 12.39 6.25
CA ALA A 44 -6.63 11.17 6.18
C ALA A 44 -5.65 11.03 7.36
N ASN A 45 -4.97 12.12 7.73
CA ASN A 45 -4.05 12.16 8.87
C ASN A 45 -4.77 11.87 10.20
N GLU A 46 -5.98 12.43 10.38
CA GLU A 46 -6.81 12.15 11.56
C GLU A 46 -7.23 10.67 11.61
N ILE A 47 -7.62 10.08 10.48
CA ILE A 47 -7.99 8.68 10.38
C ILE A 47 -6.80 7.78 10.73
N PHE A 48 -5.61 8.02 10.16
CA PHE A 48 -4.40 7.26 10.46
C PHE A 48 -4.06 7.30 11.96
N LYS A 49 -4.04 8.49 12.55
CA LYS A 49 -3.75 8.69 13.96
C LYS A 49 -4.79 8.03 14.87
N THR A 50 -6.07 8.21 14.55
CA THR A 50 -7.17 7.59 15.32
C THR A 50 -7.09 6.08 15.26
N ALA A 51 -6.83 5.49 14.09
CA ALA A 51 -6.65 4.05 13.93
C ALA A 51 -5.48 3.54 14.80
N PHE A 52 -4.32 4.18 14.73
CA PHE A 52 -3.16 3.84 15.54
C PHE A 52 -3.47 3.93 17.05
N LEU A 53 -4.03 5.04 17.51
CA LEU A 53 -4.40 5.24 18.92
C LEU A 53 -5.48 4.25 19.41
N SER A 54 -6.30 3.73 18.50
CA SER A 54 -7.27 2.66 18.80
C SER A 54 -6.63 1.26 18.85
N GLY A 55 -5.31 1.16 18.64
CA GLY A 55 -4.54 -0.09 18.71
C GLY A 55 -4.44 -0.85 17.39
N ILE A 56 -4.84 -0.24 16.25
CA ILE A 56 -4.55 -0.79 14.92
C ILE A 56 -3.06 -0.58 14.63
N ASN A 57 -2.37 -1.65 14.27
CA ASN A 57 -0.97 -1.61 13.87
C ASN A 57 -0.70 -2.19 12.46
N ALA A 58 -1.73 -2.66 11.75
CA ALA A 58 -1.63 -3.17 10.39
C ALA A 58 -2.23 -2.18 9.40
N PHE A 59 -1.42 -1.64 8.48
CA PHE A 59 -1.80 -0.64 7.48
C PHE A 59 -1.54 -1.20 6.08
N ASP A 60 -2.61 -1.40 5.32
CA ASP A 60 -2.57 -1.96 3.96
C ASP A 60 -2.62 -0.84 2.92
N THR A 61 -1.52 -0.64 2.21
CA THR A 61 -1.37 0.34 1.13
C THR A 61 -0.88 -0.31 -0.16
N ALA A 62 -0.60 0.47 -1.19
CA ALA A 62 0.05 0.04 -2.43
C ALA A 62 0.70 1.23 -3.15
N ASP A 63 1.66 0.94 -4.01
CA ASP A 63 2.32 1.91 -4.88
C ASP A 63 1.35 2.61 -5.84
N SER A 64 0.32 1.89 -6.29
CA SER A 64 -0.71 2.38 -7.21
C SER A 64 -1.80 3.21 -6.52
N TYR A 65 -1.95 3.13 -5.19
CA TYR A 65 -3.02 3.86 -4.49
C TYR A 65 -2.80 5.35 -4.54
N SER A 66 -3.67 6.04 -5.29
CA SER A 66 -3.53 7.46 -5.62
C SER A 66 -2.13 7.80 -6.14
N LEU A 67 -1.58 6.94 -7.03
CA LEU A 67 -0.26 7.10 -7.64
C LEU A 67 0.87 7.26 -6.62
N GLY A 68 0.78 6.50 -5.52
CA GLY A 68 1.74 6.49 -4.40
C GLY A 68 1.46 7.54 -3.32
N ASN A 69 0.41 8.36 -3.46
CA ASN A 69 0.10 9.37 -2.46
C ASN A 69 -0.43 8.75 -1.15
N SER A 70 -1.08 7.57 -1.22
CA SER A 70 -1.47 6.81 -0.03
C SER A 70 -0.26 6.47 0.86
N GLU A 71 0.84 5.99 0.27
CA GLU A 71 2.09 5.71 0.99
C GLU A 71 2.70 6.96 1.63
N LYS A 72 2.72 8.09 0.90
CA LYS A 72 3.23 9.38 1.42
C LYS A 72 2.43 9.87 2.63
N ARG A 73 1.08 9.84 2.52
CA ARG A 73 0.19 10.27 3.61
C ARG A 73 0.31 9.38 4.84
N LEU A 74 0.38 8.05 4.66
CA LEU A 74 0.63 7.11 5.75
C LEU A 74 1.94 7.44 6.47
N SER A 75 3.02 7.62 5.70
CA SER A 75 4.33 7.99 6.24
C SER A 75 4.26 9.30 7.02
N ASN A 76 3.68 10.36 6.45
CA ASN A 76 3.58 11.66 7.10
C ASN A 76 2.81 11.57 8.43
N ALA A 77 1.74 10.77 8.47
CA ALA A 77 0.89 10.65 9.66
C ALA A 77 1.56 9.85 10.80
N LEU A 78 2.33 8.80 10.47
CA LEU A 78 2.80 7.80 11.44
C LEU A 78 4.32 7.57 11.44
N LYS A 79 5.14 8.45 10.84
CA LYS A 79 6.59 8.31 10.77
C LYS A 79 7.27 8.10 12.12
N GLU A 80 6.80 8.77 13.16
CA GLU A 80 7.35 8.66 14.53
C GLU A 80 7.01 7.30 15.19
N HIS A 81 6.07 6.54 14.59
CA HIS A 81 5.59 5.25 15.08
C HIS A 81 5.97 4.10 14.16
N ARG A 82 6.96 4.29 13.25
CA ARG A 82 7.32 3.28 12.25
C ARG A 82 7.59 1.90 12.83
N GLU A 83 8.23 1.81 13.98
CA GLU A 83 8.57 0.55 14.64
C GLU A 83 7.39 -0.10 15.38
N GLU A 84 6.30 0.65 15.58
CA GLU A 84 5.10 0.17 16.27
C GLU A 84 4.01 -0.33 15.30
N ILE A 85 4.19 -0.07 13.99
CA ILE A 85 3.23 -0.41 12.94
C ILE A 85 3.80 -1.40 11.94
N HIS A 86 2.91 -2.14 11.28
CA HIS A 86 3.24 -3.04 10.19
C HIS A 86 2.65 -2.50 8.89
N ILE A 87 3.51 -2.22 7.92
CA ILE A 87 3.14 -1.70 6.60
C ILE A 87 3.13 -2.85 5.60
N PHE A 88 1.95 -3.06 5.01
CA PHE A 88 1.72 -3.96 3.89
C PHE A 88 1.64 -3.08 2.65
N THR A 89 2.57 -3.23 1.71
CA THR A 89 2.48 -2.54 0.42
C THR A 89 2.57 -3.52 -0.73
N LYS A 90 2.16 -3.08 -1.90
CA LYS A 90 1.99 -3.94 -3.06
C LYS A 90 2.61 -3.30 -4.29
N ALA A 91 3.01 -4.14 -5.24
CA ALA A 91 3.51 -3.74 -6.54
C ALA A 91 2.99 -4.63 -7.67
N GLY A 92 3.29 -4.26 -8.90
CA GLY A 92 3.00 -5.08 -10.07
C GLY A 92 1.83 -4.61 -10.91
N ILE A 93 1.17 -3.49 -10.55
CA ILE A 93 0.25 -2.79 -11.44
C ILE A 93 0.69 -1.34 -11.61
N TYR A 94 0.53 -0.79 -12.79
CA TYR A 94 0.96 0.57 -13.11
C TYR A 94 0.01 1.25 -14.10
N PRO A 95 -0.03 2.60 -14.13
CA PRO A 95 -0.84 3.35 -15.08
C PRO A 95 -0.48 3.02 -16.54
N SER A 96 -1.49 2.89 -17.37
CA SER A 96 -1.33 2.66 -18.79
C SER A 96 -2.33 3.50 -19.60
N ASN A 97 -2.24 3.41 -20.93
CA ASN A 97 -3.20 4.02 -21.85
C ASN A 97 -4.26 3.02 -22.33
N LEU A 98 -4.35 1.84 -21.74
CA LEU A 98 -5.33 0.82 -22.12
C LEU A 98 -6.73 1.20 -21.67
N GLU A 99 -7.69 0.94 -22.54
CA GLU A 99 -9.12 1.08 -22.30
C GLU A 99 -9.76 -0.31 -22.09
N PRO A 100 -10.77 -0.45 -21.26
CA PRO A 100 -11.44 0.54 -20.40
C PRO A 100 -10.77 0.72 -19.04
N ILE A 101 -9.74 -0.07 -18.69
CA ILE A 101 -9.03 -0.02 -17.41
C ILE A 101 -7.60 0.46 -17.69
N PRO A 102 -7.24 1.70 -17.28
CA PRO A 102 -5.95 2.28 -17.60
C PRO A 102 -4.84 1.78 -16.67
N MET A 103 -4.77 0.47 -16.46
CA MET A 103 -3.79 -0.19 -15.60
C MET A 103 -3.28 -1.47 -16.26
N GLU A 104 -1.97 -1.63 -16.28
CA GLU A 104 -1.28 -2.84 -16.73
C GLU A 104 -0.64 -3.59 -15.57
N THR A 105 -0.28 -4.84 -15.82
CA THR A 105 0.39 -5.71 -14.85
C THR A 105 1.79 -6.06 -15.34
N ASP A 106 2.79 -5.86 -14.50
CA ASP A 106 4.15 -6.35 -14.70
C ASP A 106 4.69 -6.88 -13.36
N LEU A 107 4.78 -8.19 -13.23
CA LEU A 107 5.28 -8.92 -12.07
C LEU A 107 6.75 -9.32 -12.23
N SER A 108 7.46 -8.80 -13.24
CA SER A 108 8.88 -9.09 -13.39
C SER A 108 9.67 -8.65 -12.15
N TYR A 109 10.67 -9.45 -11.79
CA TYR A 109 11.57 -9.18 -10.68
C TYR A 109 12.12 -7.74 -10.70
N HIS A 110 12.56 -7.28 -11.89
CA HIS A 110 13.10 -5.93 -12.07
C HIS A 110 12.05 -4.84 -11.73
N ASN A 111 10.81 -4.99 -12.21
CA ASN A 111 9.75 -4.03 -11.92
C ASN A 111 9.34 -4.05 -10.45
N LEU A 112 9.23 -5.24 -9.86
CA LEU A 112 8.88 -5.36 -8.44
C LEU A 112 9.94 -4.71 -7.54
N LEU A 113 11.24 -4.95 -7.78
CA LEU A 113 12.32 -4.30 -7.02
C LEU A 113 12.34 -2.80 -7.20
N SER A 114 12.24 -2.30 -8.44
CA SER A 114 12.26 -0.86 -8.70
C SER A 114 11.05 -0.16 -8.08
N THR A 115 9.90 -0.84 -8.03
CA THR A 115 8.69 -0.33 -7.38
C THR A 115 8.86 -0.33 -5.86
N LEU A 116 9.43 -1.39 -5.28
CA LEU A 116 9.74 -1.42 -3.85
C LEU A 116 10.66 -0.25 -3.45
N ASP A 117 11.71 0.02 -4.22
CA ASP A 117 12.60 1.16 -3.95
C ASP A 117 11.85 2.50 -3.97
N ARG A 118 10.91 2.68 -4.91
CA ARG A 118 10.06 3.88 -4.95
C ARG A 118 9.11 3.95 -3.75
N SER A 119 8.54 2.81 -3.34
CA SER A 119 7.67 2.72 -2.16
C SER A 119 8.41 3.04 -0.87
N LEU A 120 9.61 2.50 -0.68
CA LEU A 120 10.47 2.80 0.47
C LEU A 120 10.79 4.29 0.59
N LYS A 121 11.05 4.96 -0.55
CA LYS A 121 11.26 6.41 -0.60
C LYS A 121 10.00 7.20 -0.20
N ARG A 122 8.81 6.80 -0.70
CA ARG A 122 7.53 7.46 -0.35
C ARG A 122 7.15 7.23 1.11
N LEU A 123 7.37 6.02 1.61
CA LEU A 123 7.15 5.63 3.01
C LEU A 123 8.22 6.18 3.96
N ASN A 124 9.30 6.77 3.43
CA ASN A 124 10.42 7.29 4.20
C ASN A 124 10.96 6.27 5.23
N THR A 125 11.18 5.06 4.79
CA THR A 125 11.66 3.94 5.62
C THR A 125 12.62 3.05 4.85
N LYS A 126 13.39 2.22 5.56
CA LYS A 126 14.33 1.27 4.95
C LYS A 126 13.74 -0.11 4.73
N TYR A 127 12.52 -0.36 5.20
CA TYR A 127 11.87 -1.67 5.09
C TYR A 127 10.35 -1.54 5.07
N VAL A 128 9.68 -2.55 4.54
CA VAL A 128 8.25 -2.83 4.72
C VAL A 128 8.11 -4.17 5.43
N ASP A 129 7.03 -4.37 6.15
CA ASP A 129 6.83 -5.60 6.93
C ASP A 129 6.30 -6.72 6.04
N VAL A 130 5.47 -6.37 5.06
CA VAL A 130 4.95 -7.30 4.06
C VAL A 130 4.94 -6.63 2.69
N PHE A 131 5.54 -7.29 1.71
CA PHE A 131 5.51 -6.88 0.31
C PHE A 131 4.74 -7.90 -0.52
N LEU A 132 3.75 -7.46 -1.26
CA LEU A 132 2.80 -8.30 -1.97
C LEU A 132 2.81 -8.02 -3.48
N SER A 133 2.57 -9.06 -4.26
CA SER A 133 2.07 -8.88 -5.62
C SER A 133 0.64 -8.34 -5.56
N HIS A 134 0.34 -7.27 -6.30
CA HIS A 134 -0.98 -6.63 -6.29
C HIS A 134 -2.04 -7.49 -6.99
N LYS A 135 -1.60 -8.35 -7.89
CA LYS A 135 -2.42 -9.37 -8.55
C LYS A 135 -1.70 -10.72 -8.50
N PRO A 136 -2.42 -11.83 -8.50
CA PRO A 136 -1.77 -13.13 -8.63
C PRO A 136 -1.09 -13.24 -10.00
N PRO A 137 -0.01 -14.01 -10.13
CA PRO A 137 0.55 -14.35 -11.43
C PRO A 137 -0.49 -15.13 -12.25
N ASN A 138 -0.47 -14.92 -13.58
CA ASN A 138 -1.42 -15.56 -14.49
C ASN A 138 -1.03 -17.02 -14.83
N SER A 139 0.18 -17.44 -14.48
CA SER A 139 0.71 -18.79 -14.74
C SER A 139 1.82 -19.15 -13.76
N GLU A 140 2.10 -20.46 -13.62
CA GLU A 140 3.25 -20.95 -12.85
C GLU A 140 4.59 -20.41 -13.40
N LYS A 141 4.71 -20.28 -14.72
CA LYS A 141 5.90 -19.70 -15.36
C LYS A 141 6.10 -18.22 -14.99
N GLU A 142 5.04 -17.45 -14.81
CA GLU A 142 5.15 -16.07 -14.34
C GLU A 142 5.58 -16.04 -12.87
N LEU A 143 5.10 -16.99 -12.05
CA LEU A 143 5.52 -17.13 -10.66
C LEU A 143 7.01 -17.45 -10.52
N GLU A 144 7.59 -18.26 -11.43
CA GLU A 144 9.01 -18.60 -11.44
C GLU A 144 9.92 -17.40 -11.79
N ASN A 145 9.37 -16.33 -12.38
CA ASN A 145 10.10 -15.13 -12.78
C ASN A 145 9.97 -13.97 -11.77
N ILE A 146 9.26 -14.16 -10.68
CA ILE A 146 9.13 -13.22 -9.54
C ILE A 146 10.22 -13.49 -8.50
#